data_c3b0ed69dc31384cfca1c48a192de531
#
_entry.id   c3b0ed69dc31384cfca1c48a192de531
#
_cell.length_a   1.000
_cell.length_b   1.000
_cell.length_c   1.000
_cell.angle_alpha   90.00
_cell.angle_beta   90.00
_cell.angle_gamma   90.00
#
_symmetry.space_group_name_H-M   'P 1'
#
loop_
_entity.id
_entity.type
_entity.pdbx_description
1 polymer ?
#
loop_
_entity_poly.entity_id
_entity_poly.type
_entity_poly.pdbx_seq_one_letter_code
_entity_poly.pdbx_strand_id
1 'polypeptide(L)'
;MQTHTGNVVRTASTSSQPNLRRGTAADLSAVNAVIERAVMAWKLPERVKRLALPMYLYSAHDLEHVEIVIAGNGAVGVLGFAAWEPAIERDCAQGRRGLQLHGIYVDPDQQRRGVGARLLSAAAAAAREQGYEGLLVKAQADAEGFFATQGLQRLAVEDTRRDYPHRFWLDLTARQAA
;
A
#
# COMPACT_ATOMS: atom_id res chain seq x y z
N MET A 1 43.24 44.28 -6.68
CA MET A 1 43.33 42.81 -6.46
C MET A 1 42.13 42.47 -5.57
N GLN A 2 40.99 42.16 -6.20
CA GLN A 2 39.72 41.86 -5.47
C GLN A 2 39.40 40.40 -5.70
N THR A 3 39.43 39.61 -4.64
CA THR A 3 39.04 38.18 -4.63
C THR A 3 37.55 38.08 -4.44
N HIS A 4 36.84 37.62 -5.49
CA HIS A 4 35.43 37.23 -5.39
C HIS A 4 35.33 35.86 -4.75
N THR A 5 34.79 35.81 -3.54
CA THR A 5 34.41 34.55 -2.87
C THR A 5 32.98 34.20 -3.32
N GLY A 6 32.89 33.26 -4.23
CA GLY A 6 31.59 32.71 -4.69
C GLY A 6 30.96 31.91 -3.58
N ASN A 7 29.86 32.41 -3.05
CA ASN A 7 29.00 31.68 -2.08
C ASN A 7 28.14 30.67 -2.84
N VAL A 8 28.54 29.38 -2.82
CA VAL A 8 27.75 28.28 -3.35
C VAL A 8 26.64 28.02 -2.36
N VAL A 9 25.46 28.54 -2.64
CA VAL A 9 24.24 28.15 -1.93
C VAL A 9 23.91 26.69 -2.27
N ARG A 10 24.29 25.78 -1.40
CA ARG A 10 23.81 24.41 -1.41
C ARG A 10 22.31 24.44 -1.13
N THR A 11 21.49 24.35 -2.15
CA THR A 11 20.08 24.01 -2.01
C THR A 11 19.99 22.58 -1.48
N ALA A 12 19.82 22.45 -0.17
CA ALA A 12 19.46 21.18 0.45
C ALA A 12 18.08 20.78 -0.09
N SER A 13 18.04 19.82 -1.01
CA SER A 13 16.81 19.13 -1.38
C SER A 13 16.34 18.37 -0.14
N THR A 14 15.54 19.01 0.68
CA THR A 14 14.81 18.36 1.76
C THR A 14 13.81 17.43 1.05
N SER A 15 14.13 16.15 0.91
CA SER A 15 13.17 15.13 0.53
C SER A 15 12.18 14.98 1.69
N SER A 16 11.24 15.89 1.75
CA SER A 16 10.12 15.85 2.67
C SER A 16 9.40 14.53 2.47
N GLN A 17 9.44 13.67 3.49
CA GLN A 17 8.71 12.42 3.45
C GLN A 17 7.23 12.72 3.22
N PRO A 18 6.51 11.92 2.40
CA PRO A 18 5.11 12.16 2.14
C PRO A 18 4.30 12.12 3.43
N ASN A 19 3.42 13.09 3.62
CA ASN A 19 2.50 13.11 4.76
C ASN A 19 1.46 12.00 4.59
N LEU A 20 1.09 11.33 5.68
CA LEU A 20 0.01 10.35 5.71
C LEU A 20 -1.24 10.98 6.32
N ARG A 21 -2.38 10.75 5.68
CA ARG A 21 -3.68 11.18 6.20
C ARG A 21 -4.76 10.18 5.82
N ARG A 22 -5.86 10.19 6.58
CA ARG A 22 -7.05 9.42 6.20
C ARG A 22 -7.64 9.97 4.91
N GLY A 23 -8.05 9.05 4.02
CA GLY A 23 -8.81 9.36 2.81
C GLY A 23 -10.29 9.56 3.12
N THR A 24 -10.94 10.36 2.28
CA THR A 24 -12.37 10.68 2.35
C THR A 24 -13.02 10.52 0.98
N ALA A 25 -14.34 10.64 0.91
CA ALA A 25 -15.05 10.60 -0.37
C ALA A 25 -14.56 11.66 -1.38
N ALA A 26 -14.10 12.82 -0.89
CA ALA A 26 -13.54 13.87 -1.74
C ALA A 26 -12.22 13.46 -2.44
N ASP A 27 -11.54 12.45 -1.90
CA ASP A 27 -10.27 11.96 -2.43
C ASP A 27 -10.44 10.87 -3.50
N LEU A 28 -11.63 10.28 -3.65
CA LEU A 28 -11.87 9.10 -4.48
C LEU A 28 -11.43 9.30 -5.93
N SER A 29 -11.65 10.47 -6.50
CA SER A 29 -11.20 10.76 -7.86
C SER A 29 -9.68 10.65 -8.00
N ALA A 30 -8.91 11.20 -7.05
CA ALA A 30 -7.45 11.15 -7.07
C ALA A 30 -6.93 9.74 -6.73
N VAL A 31 -7.58 9.04 -5.79
CA VAL A 31 -7.28 7.64 -5.44
C VAL A 31 -7.47 6.75 -6.66
N ASN A 32 -8.61 6.83 -7.34
CA ASN A 32 -8.92 6.03 -8.51
C ASN A 32 -7.97 6.35 -9.70
N ALA A 33 -7.56 7.59 -9.85
CA ALA A 33 -6.55 7.96 -10.85
C ALA A 33 -5.18 7.31 -10.57
N VAL A 34 -4.79 7.15 -9.29
CA VAL A 34 -3.57 6.39 -8.93
C VAL A 34 -3.73 4.92 -9.25
N ILE A 35 -4.90 4.31 -8.97
CA ILE A 35 -5.18 2.91 -9.34
C ILE A 35 -5.03 2.71 -10.85
N GLU A 36 -5.67 3.56 -11.63
CA GLU A 36 -5.62 3.47 -13.09
C GLU A 36 -4.19 3.48 -13.60
N ARG A 37 -3.38 4.46 -13.17
CA ARG A 37 -1.96 4.53 -13.58
C ARG A 37 -1.16 3.30 -13.12
N ALA A 38 -1.38 2.84 -11.90
CA ALA A 38 -0.69 1.66 -11.36
C ALA A 38 -1.06 0.38 -12.10
N VAL A 39 -2.37 0.14 -12.35
CA VAL A 39 -2.86 -1.04 -13.08
C VAL A 39 -2.39 -1.02 -14.53
N MET A 40 -2.40 0.16 -15.17
CA MET A 40 -1.93 0.28 -16.55
C MET A 40 -0.41 0.06 -16.69
N ALA A 41 0.36 0.20 -15.61
CA ALA A 41 1.79 -0.12 -15.57
C ALA A 41 2.09 -1.62 -15.35
N TRP A 42 1.11 -2.47 -15.00
CA TRP A 42 1.32 -3.90 -14.81
C TRP A 42 1.76 -4.63 -16.08
N LYS A 43 2.55 -5.69 -15.90
CA LYS A 43 3.02 -6.55 -17.00
C LYS A 43 1.95 -7.53 -17.47
N LEU A 44 0.78 -7.03 -17.82
CA LEU A 44 -0.35 -7.78 -18.34
C LEU A 44 -0.78 -7.24 -19.71
N PRO A 45 -1.42 -8.06 -20.56
CA PRO A 45 -2.00 -7.57 -21.81
C PRO A 45 -2.97 -6.41 -21.57
N GLU A 46 -2.93 -5.40 -22.42
CA GLU A 46 -3.75 -4.18 -22.31
C GLU A 46 -5.24 -4.47 -22.11
N ARG A 47 -5.77 -5.43 -22.88
CA ARG A 47 -7.17 -5.86 -22.79
C ARG A 47 -7.50 -6.40 -21.39
N VAL A 48 -6.58 -7.17 -20.77
CA VAL A 48 -6.79 -7.74 -19.43
C VAL A 48 -6.82 -6.63 -18.38
N LYS A 49 -5.88 -5.67 -18.47
CA LYS A 49 -5.85 -4.50 -17.57
C LYS A 49 -7.14 -3.69 -17.64
N ARG A 50 -7.64 -3.39 -18.86
CA ARG A 50 -8.88 -2.63 -19.05
C ARG A 50 -10.11 -3.34 -18.51
N LEU A 51 -10.19 -4.67 -18.67
CA LEU A 51 -11.30 -5.46 -18.16
C LEU A 51 -11.28 -5.58 -16.63
N ALA A 52 -10.08 -5.64 -16.04
CA ALA A 52 -9.91 -5.78 -14.60
C ALA A 52 -10.02 -4.44 -13.85
N LEU A 53 -9.66 -3.32 -14.47
CA LEU A 53 -9.59 -2.01 -13.83
C LEU A 53 -10.84 -1.64 -13.02
N PRO A 54 -12.08 -1.82 -13.50
CA PRO A 54 -13.28 -1.48 -12.73
C PRO A 54 -13.40 -2.21 -11.39
N MET A 55 -12.77 -3.39 -11.26
CA MET A 55 -12.80 -4.19 -10.03
C MET A 55 -11.88 -3.65 -8.93
N TYR A 56 -11.00 -2.72 -9.25
CA TYR A 56 -10.05 -2.13 -8.31
C TYR A 56 -10.44 -0.71 -7.86
N LEU A 57 -11.39 -0.08 -8.57
CA LEU A 57 -11.81 1.28 -8.26
C LEU A 57 -12.68 1.32 -7.00
N TYR A 58 -12.47 2.34 -6.19
CA TYR A 58 -13.27 2.59 -4.99
C TYR A 58 -14.40 3.57 -5.25
N SER A 59 -15.54 3.31 -4.64
CA SER A 59 -16.72 4.17 -4.59
C SER A 59 -16.95 4.74 -3.19
N ALA A 60 -17.91 5.63 -3.04
CA ALA A 60 -18.30 6.14 -1.73
C ALA A 60 -18.87 5.04 -0.82
N HIS A 61 -19.50 4.02 -1.40
CA HIS A 61 -20.04 2.88 -0.65
C HIS A 61 -18.92 2.03 -0.03
N ASP A 62 -17.79 1.88 -0.72
CA ASP A 62 -16.66 1.10 -0.20
C ASP A 62 -16.08 1.73 1.08
N LEU A 63 -16.14 3.07 1.21
CA LEU A 63 -15.66 3.77 2.39
C LEU A 63 -16.47 3.51 3.67
N GLU A 64 -17.63 2.86 3.57
CA GLU A 64 -18.41 2.41 4.73
C GLU A 64 -17.73 1.21 5.43
N HIS A 65 -16.89 0.46 4.72
CA HIS A 65 -16.27 -0.78 5.19
C HIS A 65 -14.74 -0.76 5.09
N VAL A 66 -14.22 0.00 4.14
CA VAL A 66 -12.77 0.08 3.86
C VAL A 66 -12.21 1.39 4.36
N GLU A 67 -11.16 1.32 5.17
CA GLU A 67 -10.36 2.49 5.53
C GLU A 67 -9.29 2.74 4.46
N ILE A 68 -9.13 4.01 4.09
CA ILE A 68 -8.09 4.44 3.14
C ILE A 68 -7.14 5.41 3.85
N VAL A 69 -5.82 5.18 3.70
CA VAL A 69 -4.78 6.12 4.09
C VAL A 69 -4.00 6.55 2.86
N ILE A 70 -3.88 7.84 2.69
CA ILE A 70 -3.24 8.49 1.55
C ILE A 70 -1.86 8.98 1.96
N ALA A 71 -0.85 8.67 1.13
CA ALA A 71 0.45 9.31 1.14
C ALA A 71 0.47 10.43 0.11
N GLY A 72 0.75 11.64 0.55
CA GLY A 72 0.77 12.80 -0.35
C GLY A 72 1.63 13.94 0.18
N ASN A 73 1.84 14.94 -0.67
CA ASN A 73 2.29 16.25 -0.25
C ASN A 73 1.38 17.30 -0.89
N GLY A 74 1.20 18.42 -0.21
CA GLY A 74 0.26 19.46 -0.65
C GLY A 74 0.52 20.02 -2.05
N ALA A 75 1.73 19.84 -2.60
CA ALA A 75 2.13 20.36 -3.91
C ALA A 75 1.91 19.34 -5.05
N VAL A 76 2.03 18.05 -4.80
CA VAL A 76 1.98 16.98 -5.82
C VAL A 76 0.71 16.15 -5.75
N GLY A 77 -0.10 16.33 -4.68
CA GLY A 77 -1.34 15.56 -4.48
C GLY A 77 -1.08 14.15 -3.95
N VAL A 78 -1.86 13.16 -4.45
CA VAL A 78 -1.80 11.77 -4.01
C VAL A 78 -0.64 11.05 -4.70
N LEU A 79 0.36 10.63 -3.92
CA LEU A 79 1.52 9.86 -4.40
C LEU A 79 1.25 8.35 -4.36
N GLY A 80 0.34 7.94 -3.50
CA GLY A 80 -0.09 6.57 -3.30
C GLY A 80 -1.07 6.48 -2.14
N PHE A 81 -1.63 5.31 -1.97
CA PHE A 81 -2.53 5.02 -0.85
C PHE A 81 -2.51 3.54 -0.48
N ALA A 82 -2.96 3.24 0.73
CA ALA A 82 -3.28 1.88 1.19
C ALA A 82 -4.75 1.84 1.63
N ALA A 83 -5.39 0.70 1.41
CA ALA A 83 -6.77 0.45 1.79
C ALA A 83 -6.87 -0.88 2.52
N TRP A 84 -7.67 -0.94 3.60
CA TRP A 84 -7.83 -2.14 4.42
C TRP A 84 -9.20 -2.24 5.08
N GLU A 85 -9.56 -3.46 5.45
CA GLU A 85 -10.76 -3.82 6.22
C GLU A 85 -10.46 -5.01 7.14
N PRO A 86 -11.36 -5.40 8.06
CA PRO A 86 -11.23 -6.66 8.80
C PRO A 86 -11.12 -7.85 7.85
N ALA A 87 -10.12 -8.70 8.05
CA ALA A 87 -9.95 -9.90 7.23
C ALA A 87 -11.00 -10.96 7.56
N ILE A 88 -11.38 -11.74 6.55
CA ILE A 88 -12.14 -12.96 6.77
C ILE A 88 -11.24 -13.95 7.51
N GLU A 89 -11.68 -14.44 8.67
CA GLU A 89 -10.87 -15.24 9.59
C GLU A 89 -10.24 -16.47 8.93
N ARG A 90 -10.98 -17.18 8.08
CA ARG A 90 -10.49 -18.36 7.35
C ARG A 90 -9.34 -18.07 6.37
N ASP A 91 -9.15 -16.81 5.96
CA ASP A 91 -8.09 -16.40 5.03
C ASP A 91 -6.81 -16.01 5.75
N CYS A 92 -6.89 -15.80 7.06
CA CYS A 92 -5.76 -15.44 7.92
C CYS A 92 -4.85 -16.64 8.21
N ALA A 93 -3.69 -16.36 8.78
CA ALA A 93 -2.89 -17.41 9.41
C ALA A 93 -3.71 -18.12 10.48
N GLN A 94 -3.59 -19.45 10.57
CA GLN A 94 -4.48 -20.31 11.33
C GLN A 94 -4.78 -19.81 12.76
N GLY A 95 -6.07 -19.66 13.06
CA GLY A 95 -6.54 -19.22 14.38
C GLY A 95 -6.26 -17.77 14.75
N ARG A 96 -5.83 -16.94 13.80
CA ARG A 96 -5.42 -15.56 14.03
C ARG A 96 -6.42 -14.54 13.48
N ARG A 97 -6.56 -13.42 14.18
CA ARG A 97 -7.36 -12.29 13.71
C ARG A 97 -6.48 -11.34 12.88
N GLY A 98 -6.91 -11.01 11.68
CA GLY A 98 -6.15 -10.17 10.76
C GLY A 98 -6.89 -8.94 10.27
N LEU A 99 -6.13 -7.93 9.88
CA LEU A 99 -6.58 -6.85 9.04
C LEU A 99 -6.18 -7.17 7.59
N GLN A 100 -7.12 -7.16 6.65
CA GLN A 100 -6.82 -7.41 5.24
C GLN A 100 -6.42 -6.12 4.56
N LEU A 101 -5.22 -6.08 4.02
CA LEU A 101 -4.78 -5.03 3.12
C LEU A 101 -5.35 -5.33 1.72
N HIS A 102 -6.33 -4.55 1.29
CA HIS A 102 -6.94 -4.64 -0.04
C HIS A 102 -5.96 -4.29 -1.15
N GLY A 103 -5.10 -3.32 -0.89
CA GLY A 103 -4.08 -2.91 -1.82
C GLY A 103 -3.20 -1.79 -1.30
N ILE A 104 -1.99 -1.73 -1.84
CA ILE A 104 -1.11 -0.57 -1.80
C ILE A 104 -0.88 -0.17 -3.25
N TYR A 105 -1.33 1.01 -3.60
CA TYR A 105 -1.13 1.58 -4.93
C TYR A 105 -0.25 2.80 -4.82
N VAL A 106 0.85 2.80 -5.55
CA VAL A 106 1.78 3.92 -5.62
C VAL A 106 1.86 4.36 -7.06
N ASP A 107 1.73 5.67 -7.28
CA ASP A 107 1.90 6.27 -8.59
C ASP A 107 3.21 5.76 -9.21
N PRO A 108 3.21 5.26 -10.46
CA PRO A 108 4.42 4.72 -11.09
C PRO A 108 5.63 5.66 -11.02
N ASP A 109 5.42 6.97 -11.15
CA ASP A 109 6.48 7.98 -11.08
C ASP A 109 7.01 8.21 -9.66
N GLN A 110 6.30 7.69 -8.64
CA GLN A 110 6.65 7.80 -7.22
C GLN A 110 7.11 6.49 -6.60
N GLN A 111 7.15 5.42 -7.39
CA GLN A 111 7.65 4.13 -6.93
C GLN A 111 9.15 4.18 -6.59
N ARG A 112 9.65 3.21 -5.83
CA ARG A 112 11.06 3.08 -5.42
C ARG A 112 11.57 4.24 -4.53
N ARG A 113 10.66 5.06 -3.99
CA ARG A 113 10.96 6.18 -3.07
C ARG A 113 10.48 5.93 -1.63
N GLY A 114 10.19 4.68 -1.28
CA GLY A 114 9.75 4.30 0.07
C GLY A 114 8.27 4.54 0.37
N VAL A 115 7.48 5.08 -0.58
CA VAL A 115 6.05 5.37 -0.37
C VAL A 115 5.28 4.10 0.02
N GLY A 116 5.47 2.99 -0.71
CA GLY A 116 4.79 1.71 -0.44
C GLY A 116 5.13 1.14 0.94
N ALA A 117 6.41 1.17 1.35
CA ALA A 117 6.84 0.71 2.67
C ALA A 117 6.20 1.55 3.80
N ARG A 118 6.11 2.86 3.62
CA ARG A 118 5.48 3.76 4.57
C ARG A 118 3.96 3.50 4.70
N LEU A 119 3.27 3.25 3.60
CA LEU A 119 1.86 2.88 3.59
C LEU A 119 1.63 1.53 4.26
N LEU A 120 2.49 0.55 4.02
CA LEU A 120 2.43 -0.74 4.71
C LEU A 120 2.65 -0.60 6.22
N SER A 121 3.60 0.23 6.63
CA SER A 121 3.84 0.54 8.05
C SER A 121 2.63 1.18 8.70
N ALA A 122 1.91 2.06 7.99
CA ALA A 122 0.67 2.66 8.49
C ALA A 122 -0.44 1.61 8.67
N ALA A 123 -0.61 0.69 7.71
CA ALA A 123 -1.57 -0.41 7.83
C ALA A 123 -1.21 -1.33 9.02
N ALA A 124 0.08 -1.62 9.22
CA ALA A 124 0.54 -2.41 10.37
C ALA A 124 0.30 -1.70 11.71
N ALA A 125 0.47 -0.38 11.77
CA ALA A 125 0.15 0.42 12.95
C ALA A 125 -1.35 0.39 13.24
N ALA A 126 -2.19 0.64 12.25
CA ALA A 126 -3.65 0.57 12.37
C ALA A 126 -4.13 -0.81 12.84
N ALA A 127 -3.55 -1.89 12.31
CA ALA A 127 -3.86 -3.25 12.73
C ALA A 127 -3.53 -3.47 14.22
N ARG A 128 -2.37 -3.01 14.69
CA ARG A 128 -1.99 -3.11 16.12
C ARG A 128 -2.92 -2.29 17.02
N GLU A 129 -3.23 -1.07 16.63
CA GLU A 129 -4.14 -0.18 17.39
C GLU A 129 -5.54 -0.77 17.53
N GLN A 130 -6.01 -1.50 16.50
CA GLN A 130 -7.30 -2.18 16.47
C GLN A 130 -7.26 -3.59 17.09
N GLY A 131 -6.12 -4.04 17.61
CA GLY A 131 -5.94 -5.32 18.28
C GLY A 131 -5.91 -6.53 17.35
N TYR A 132 -5.55 -6.35 16.07
CA TYR A 132 -5.30 -7.45 15.15
C TYR A 132 -3.92 -8.05 15.36
N GLU A 133 -3.80 -9.35 15.12
CA GLU A 133 -2.57 -10.11 15.32
C GLU A 133 -1.67 -10.12 14.08
N GLY A 134 -2.19 -9.69 12.94
CA GLY A 134 -1.42 -9.60 11.71
C GLY A 134 -2.11 -8.87 10.58
N LEU A 135 -1.34 -8.62 9.51
CA LEU A 135 -1.86 -8.16 8.24
C LEU A 135 -1.92 -9.31 7.25
N LEU A 136 -3.08 -9.51 6.63
CA LEU A 136 -3.27 -10.36 5.47
C LEU A 136 -3.16 -9.55 4.20
N VAL A 137 -2.38 -10.03 3.23
CA VAL A 137 -2.26 -9.42 1.91
C VAL A 137 -2.54 -10.48 0.84
N LYS A 138 -3.39 -10.16 -0.13
CA LYS A 138 -3.60 -10.93 -1.36
C LYS A 138 -2.93 -10.16 -2.50
N ALA A 139 -1.68 -10.49 -2.78
CA ALA A 139 -0.83 -9.74 -3.70
C ALA A 139 -1.00 -10.16 -5.16
N GLN A 140 -0.69 -9.27 -6.10
CA GLN A 140 -0.38 -9.67 -7.46
C GLN A 140 0.99 -10.36 -7.50
N ALA A 141 1.19 -11.28 -8.45
CA ALA A 141 2.42 -12.08 -8.54
C ALA A 141 3.69 -11.23 -8.65
N ASP A 142 3.64 -10.10 -9.35
CA ASP A 142 4.77 -9.19 -9.52
C ASP A 142 5.07 -8.33 -8.28
N ALA A 143 4.17 -8.28 -7.30
CA ALA A 143 4.34 -7.57 -6.04
C ALA A 143 4.92 -8.45 -4.90
N GLU A 144 5.06 -9.77 -5.11
CA GLU A 144 5.55 -10.71 -4.08
C GLU A 144 6.91 -10.28 -3.50
N GLY A 145 7.84 -9.88 -4.36
CA GLY A 145 9.17 -9.43 -3.94
C GLY A 145 9.13 -8.23 -3.00
N PHE A 146 8.21 -7.29 -3.23
CA PHE A 146 8.02 -6.17 -2.33
C PHE A 146 7.57 -6.65 -0.94
N PHE A 147 6.52 -7.46 -0.85
CA PHE A 147 6.01 -7.90 0.45
C PHE A 147 7.00 -8.79 1.20
N ALA A 148 7.73 -9.66 0.50
CA ALA A 148 8.79 -10.46 1.10
C ALA A 148 9.90 -9.59 1.73
N THR A 149 10.34 -8.54 1.05
CA THR A 149 11.35 -7.60 1.58
C THR A 149 10.86 -6.78 2.77
N GLN A 150 9.54 -6.68 2.95
CA GLN A 150 8.91 -6.03 4.11
C GLN A 150 8.64 -7.00 5.29
N GLY A 151 9.15 -8.23 5.19
CA GLY A 151 9.04 -9.23 6.25
C GLY A 151 7.74 -10.01 6.29
N LEU A 152 6.88 -9.88 5.27
CA LEU A 152 5.69 -10.72 5.17
C LEU A 152 6.07 -12.13 4.72
N GLN A 153 5.42 -13.11 5.33
CA GLN A 153 5.60 -14.52 5.01
C GLN A 153 4.47 -15.00 4.11
N ARG A 154 4.81 -15.78 3.09
CA ARG A 154 3.81 -16.40 2.23
C ARG A 154 3.05 -17.47 3.00
N LEU A 155 1.71 -17.43 2.92
CA LEU A 155 0.86 -18.49 3.46
C LEU A 155 0.79 -19.67 2.50
N ALA A 156 0.72 -20.88 3.07
CA ALA A 156 0.53 -22.09 2.29
C ALA A 156 -0.84 -22.09 1.57
N VAL A 157 -0.88 -22.69 0.39
CA VAL A 157 -2.11 -22.99 -0.32
C VAL A 157 -2.52 -24.40 0.11
N GLU A 158 -3.51 -24.50 0.99
CA GLU A 158 -4.03 -25.78 1.49
C GLU A 158 -5.14 -26.32 0.59
N ASP A 159 -5.97 -25.42 0.06
CA ASP A 159 -7.04 -25.74 -0.88
C ASP A 159 -6.96 -24.83 -2.10
N THR A 160 -6.52 -25.39 -3.24
CA THR A 160 -6.34 -24.66 -4.50
C THR A 160 -7.64 -24.10 -5.10
N ARG A 161 -8.81 -24.55 -4.65
CA ARG A 161 -10.12 -24.05 -5.09
C ARG A 161 -10.57 -22.82 -4.30
N ARG A 162 -10.07 -22.70 -3.06
CA ARG A 162 -10.46 -21.65 -2.12
C ARG A 162 -9.37 -20.62 -1.91
N ASP A 163 -8.13 -21.10 -1.77
CA ASP A 163 -7.02 -20.26 -1.32
C ASP A 163 -6.41 -19.45 -2.46
N TYR A 164 -6.36 -18.15 -2.28
CA TYR A 164 -5.64 -17.31 -3.23
C TYR A 164 -4.13 -17.65 -3.18
N PRO A 165 -3.46 -17.89 -4.31
CA PRO A 165 -2.11 -18.47 -4.33
C PRO A 165 -1.02 -17.50 -3.82
N HIS A 166 -1.27 -16.20 -3.83
CA HIS A 166 -0.31 -15.17 -3.45
C HIS A 166 -0.75 -14.45 -2.17
N ARG A 167 -1.06 -15.25 -1.10
CA ARG A 167 -1.38 -14.73 0.22
C ARG A 167 -0.12 -14.56 1.05
N PHE A 168 -0.01 -13.42 1.72
CA PHE A 168 1.06 -13.09 2.64
C PHE A 168 0.52 -12.66 3.99
N TRP A 169 1.30 -12.94 5.03
CA TRP A 169 0.98 -12.59 6.40
C TRP A 169 2.15 -11.85 7.05
N LEU A 170 1.87 -10.70 7.66
CA LEU A 170 2.78 -10.03 8.58
C LEU A 170 2.33 -10.30 10.00
N ASP A 171 3.14 -11.03 10.77
CA ASP A 171 2.90 -11.26 12.18
C ASP A 171 3.17 -9.98 12.99
N LEU A 172 2.15 -9.50 13.70
CA LEU A 172 2.21 -8.29 14.51
C LEU A 172 2.36 -8.58 16.00
N THR A 173 2.28 -9.87 16.40
CA THR A 173 2.41 -10.30 17.81
C THR A 173 3.86 -10.52 18.21
N ALA A 174 4.74 -10.79 17.26
CA ALA A 174 6.17 -10.84 17.54
C ALA A 174 6.63 -9.44 17.99
N ARG A 175 7.09 -9.32 19.24
CA ARG A 175 7.78 -8.12 19.69
C ARG A 175 8.95 -7.89 18.74
N GLN A 176 9.00 -6.73 18.09
CA GLN A 176 10.23 -6.31 17.43
C GLN A 176 11.31 -6.36 18.51
N ALA A 177 12.26 -7.28 18.34
CA ALA A 177 13.46 -7.27 19.17
C ALA A 177 14.14 -5.92 18.92
N ALA A 178 14.23 -5.14 20.00
CA ALA A 178 14.84 -3.82 20.00
C ALA A 178 16.34 -3.90 19.75
#